data_d7e5ace56b428efdeb07bee382eede5d
#
_entry.id   d7e5ace56b428efdeb07bee382eede5d
#
_cell.length_a   1.000
_cell.length_b   1.000
_cell.length_c   1.000
_cell.angle_alpha   90.00
_cell.angle_beta   90.00
_cell.angle_gamma   90.00
#
_symmetry.space_group_name_H-M   'P 1'
#
loop_
_entity.id
_entity.type
_entity.pdbx_description
1 polymer ?
#
loop_
_entity_poly.entity_id
_entity_poly.type
_entity_poly.pdbx_seq_one_letter_code
_entity_poly.pdbx_strand_id
1 'polypeptide(L)'
;MELSSSKAVPKWALEPVADIELYGGYLFEVTAGDIILLWRISFDTFTTQSWFPKYFEHTYGIDAAFDLRMLVEAGLVEIRSAADSLDLVTAPALRKALKDAGVNGLSSAKKADLMRLAREHLSPTQLEDVVPVRSYKLTTAGRALLDAHPEVVAKHPKKD
;
A
#
# COMPACT_ATOMS: atom_id res chain seq x y z
N MET A 1 11.48 -34.36 -6.10
CA MET A 1 11.82 -33.76 -5.99
C MET A 1 12.13 -32.82 -5.73
N GLU A 2 12.25 -32.70 -5.88
CA GLU A 2 12.60 -31.95 -5.47
C GLU A 2 12.62 -30.85 -5.41
N LEU A 3 12.19 -30.63 -5.34
CA LEU A 3 12.18 -29.34 -4.66
C LEU A 3 13.57 -28.83 -4.41
N SER A 4 14.48 -29.44 -5.01
CA SER A 4 15.88 -29.08 -4.84
C SER A 4 16.16 -27.65 -5.25
N SER A 5 15.33 -27.07 -6.16
CA SER A 5 15.51 -25.69 -6.60
C SER A 5 14.87 -24.70 -5.63
N SER A 6 14.05 -25.16 -4.72
CA SER A 6 13.34 -24.34 -3.79
C SER A 6 14.21 -24.05 -2.58
N LYS A 7 14.57 -22.82 -2.40
CA LYS A 7 15.33 -22.43 -1.22
C LYS A 7 14.42 -22.35 -0.02
N ALA A 8 14.85 -22.96 1.07
CA ALA A 8 14.10 -22.83 2.31
C ALA A 8 14.10 -21.39 2.77
N VAL A 9 13.01 -20.95 3.37
CA VAL A 9 12.93 -19.62 3.96
C VAL A 9 13.97 -19.55 5.09
N PRO A 10 14.82 -18.53 5.11
CA PRO A 10 15.82 -18.42 6.17
C PRO A 10 15.17 -18.34 7.54
N LYS A 11 15.81 -18.92 8.53
CA LYS A 11 15.28 -18.92 9.88
C LYS A 11 15.03 -17.51 10.40
N TRP A 12 15.96 -16.59 10.11
CA TRP A 12 15.82 -15.21 10.56
C TRP A 12 14.55 -14.53 10.01
N ALA A 13 14.07 -14.97 8.84
CA ALA A 13 12.88 -14.40 8.22
C ALA A 13 11.60 -14.85 8.92
N LEU A 14 11.64 -15.99 9.61
CA LEU A 14 10.47 -16.55 10.28
C LEU A 14 10.36 -16.11 11.74
N GLU A 15 11.41 -15.52 12.30
CA GLU A 15 11.39 -15.12 13.70
C GLU A 15 10.60 -13.81 13.85
N PRO A 16 9.68 -13.75 14.83
CA PRO A 16 8.95 -12.53 15.08
C PRO A 16 9.90 -11.41 15.52
N VAL A 17 9.70 -10.22 14.99
CA VAL A 17 10.45 -9.03 15.41
C VAL A 17 9.61 -8.13 16.31
N ALA A 18 8.29 -8.32 16.30
CA ALA A 18 7.37 -7.58 17.14
C ALA A 18 6.04 -8.32 17.22
N ASP A 19 5.27 -8.07 18.26
CA ASP A 19 3.91 -8.55 18.40
C ASP A 19 2.97 -7.36 18.46
N ILE A 20 1.91 -7.38 17.66
CA ILE A 20 0.92 -6.32 17.63
C ILE A 20 -0.41 -6.92 18.06
N GLU A 21 -1.03 -6.29 19.05
CA GLU A 21 -2.35 -6.73 19.49
C GLU A 21 -3.42 -6.16 18.55
N LEU A 22 -4.22 -7.06 17.99
CA LEU A 22 -5.31 -6.69 17.13
C LEU A 22 -6.59 -6.59 17.92
N TYR A 23 -7.62 -6.01 17.30
CA TYR A 23 -8.94 -5.92 17.89
C TYR A 23 -9.41 -7.34 18.30
N GLY A 24 -9.94 -7.45 19.51
CA GLY A 24 -10.38 -8.74 20.05
C GLY A 24 -9.28 -9.50 20.79
N GLY A 25 -8.12 -8.90 20.99
CA GLY A 25 -7.04 -9.50 21.79
C GLY A 25 -6.16 -10.47 21.02
N TYR A 26 -6.33 -10.58 19.70
CA TYR A 26 -5.47 -11.43 18.88
C TYR A 26 -4.10 -10.77 18.71
N LEU A 27 -3.05 -11.59 18.81
CA LEU A 27 -1.70 -11.11 18.54
C LEU A 27 -1.32 -11.39 17.10
N PHE A 28 -0.82 -10.38 16.42
CA PHE A 28 -0.23 -10.53 15.10
C PHE A 28 1.29 -10.50 15.26
N GLU A 29 1.93 -11.59 14.92
CA GLU A 29 3.38 -11.69 14.98
C GLU A 29 3.99 -11.09 13.73
N VAL A 30 4.70 -9.98 13.89
CA VAL A 30 5.34 -9.29 12.78
C VAL A 30 6.69 -9.95 12.53
N THR A 31 6.88 -10.46 11.32
CA THR A 31 8.12 -11.08 10.91
C THR A 31 8.89 -10.18 9.94
N ALA A 32 10.07 -10.62 9.53
CA ALA A 32 10.89 -9.86 8.58
C ALA A 32 10.13 -9.52 7.31
N GLY A 33 9.33 -10.48 6.78
CA GLY A 33 8.53 -10.23 5.57
C GLY A 33 7.57 -9.07 5.73
N ASP A 34 6.98 -8.94 6.92
CA ASP A 34 6.07 -7.84 7.20
C ASP A 34 6.81 -6.50 7.24
N ILE A 35 8.02 -6.48 7.77
CA ILE A 35 8.85 -5.27 7.77
C ILE A 35 9.20 -4.88 6.33
N ILE A 36 9.53 -5.86 5.48
CA ILE A 36 9.80 -5.59 4.07
C ILE A 36 8.56 -5.08 3.36
N LEU A 37 7.39 -5.57 3.73
CA LEU A 37 6.13 -5.08 3.18
C LEU A 37 5.91 -3.61 3.56
N LEU A 38 6.16 -3.24 4.82
CA LEU A 38 6.13 -1.84 5.25
C LEU A 38 7.14 -1.01 4.45
N TRP A 39 8.33 -1.54 4.26
CA TRP A 39 9.38 -0.87 3.49
C TRP A 39 8.93 -0.60 2.06
N ARG A 40 8.31 -1.59 1.41
CA ARG A 40 7.79 -1.42 0.05
C ARG A 40 6.71 -0.33 0.00
N ILE A 41 5.83 -0.32 0.99
CA ILE A 41 4.77 0.69 1.07
C ILE A 41 5.34 2.08 1.33
N SER A 42 6.49 2.16 2.01
CA SER A 42 7.11 3.44 2.34
C SER A 42 7.52 4.25 1.11
N PHE A 43 7.61 3.62 -0.06
CA PHE A 43 7.94 4.33 -1.30
C PHE A 43 6.74 5.07 -1.88
N ASP A 44 5.55 4.92 -1.29
CA ASP A 44 4.31 5.60 -1.67
C ASP A 44 3.84 5.27 -3.09
N THR A 45 4.32 4.16 -3.64
CA THR A 45 3.94 3.72 -4.99
C THR A 45 3.14 2.42 -5.00
N PHE A 46 2.87 1.85 -3.82
CA PHE A 46 2.10 0.61 -3.74
C PHE A 46 0.61 0.92 -3.72
N THR A 47 -0.14 0.28 -4.61
CA THR A 47 -1.57 0.54 -4.75
C THR A 47 -2.37 -0.75 -4.63
N THR A 48 -3.70 -0.61 -4.57
CA THR A 48 -4.61 -1.75 -4.50
C THR A 48 -4.54 -2.63 -5.75
N GLN A 49 -3.90 -2.17 -6.83
CA GLN A 49 -3.70 -2.97 -8.03
C GLN A 49 -2.26 -3.44 -8.22
N SER A 50 -1.38 -3.12 -7.27
CA SER A 50 0.01 -3.55 -7.36
C SER A 50 0.15 -5.04 -7.14
N TRP A 51 1.12 -5.65 -7.81
CA TRP A 51 1.43 -7.04 -7.62
C TRP A 51 2.37 -7.19 -6.43
N PHE A 52 2.15 -8.27 -5.66
CA PHE A 52 3.09 -8.59 -4.60
C PHE A 52 4.27 -9.33 -5.22
N PRO A 53 5.51 -8.84 -5.03
CA PRO A 53 6.67 -9.58 -5.50
C PRO A 53 6.72 -10.98 -4.88
N LYS A 54 7.17 -11.94 -5.66
CA LYS A 54 7.19 -13.33 -5.20
C LYS A 54 8.15 -13.57 -4.06
N TYR A 55 9.09 -12.67 -3.84
CA TYR A 55 10.02 -12.83 -2.73
C TYR A 55 9.30 -12.85 -1.37
N PHE A 56 8.12 -12.25 -1.25
CA PHE A 56 7.37 -12.35 0.00
C PHE A 56 7.05 -13.79 0.36
N GLU A 57 6.66 -14.57 -0.63
CA GLU A 57 6.39 -15.98 -0.43
C GLU A 57 7.68 -16.80 -0.36
N HIS A 58 8.55 -16.62 -1.35
CA HIS A 58 9.72 -17.47 -1.53
C HIS A 58 10.85 -17.18 -0.55
N THR A 59 11.07 -15.92 -0.22
CA THR A 59 12.15 -15.53 0.68
C THR A 59 11.69 -15.38 2.12
N TYR A 60 10.49 -14.83 2.31
CA TYR A 60 10.01 -14.50 3.65
C TYR A 60 8.95 -15.45 4.18
N GLY A 61 8.37 -16.26 3.32
CA GLY A 61 7.38 -17.26 3.74
C GLY A 61 6.06 -16.68 4.23
N ILE A 62 5.68 -15.49 3.75
CA ILE A 62 4.42 -14.87 4.16
C ILE A 62 3.43 -14.82 2.99
N ASP A 63 2.16 -14.77 3.34
CA ASP A 63 1.08 -14.43 2.43
C ASP A 63 0.92 -12.91 2.49
N ALA A 64 1.54 -12.20 1.54
CA ALA A 64 1.59 -10.75 1.58
C ALA A 64 0.20 -10.10 1.55
N ALA A 65 -0.73 -10.67 0.79
CA ALA A 65 -2.09 -10.12 0.72
C ALA A 65 -2.80 -10.22 2.06
N PHE A 66 -2.67 -11.36 2.73
CA PHE A 66 -3.25 -11.55 4.06
C PHE A 66 -2.58 -10.64 5.08
N ASP A 67 -1.25 -10.61 5.06
CA ASP A 67 -0.49 -9.81 6.01
C ASP A 67 -0.74 -8.31 5.83
N LEU A 68 -0.93 -7.86 4.58
CA LEU A 68 -1.27 -6.46 4.34
C LEU A 68 -2.59 -6.09 5.02
N ARG A 69 -3.58 -6.98 4.95
CA ARG A 69 -4.84 -6.73 5.65
C ARG A 69 -4.65 -6.67 7.16
N MET A 70 -3.77 -7.52 7.69
CA MET A 70 -3.47 -7.48 9.13
C MET A 70 -2.74 -6.19 9.50
N LEU A 71 -1.83 -5.71 8.66
CA LEU A 71 -1.14 -4.45 8.91
C LEU A 71 -2.09 -3.26 8.88
N VAL A 72 -3.07 -3.27 7.98
CA VAL A 72 -4.11 -2.22 7.95
C VAL A 72 -4.94 -2.29 9.22
N GLU A 73 -5.36 -3.49 9.62
CA GLU A 73 -6.17 -3.68 10.80
C GLU A 73 -5.43 -3.29 12.07
N ALA A 74 -4.12 -3.51 12.10
CA ALA A 74 -3.27 -3.16 13.22
C ALA A 74 -2.96 -1.66 13.30
N GLY A 75 -3.38 -0.88 12.30
CA GLY A 75 -3.14 0.55 12.29
C GLY A 75 -1.74 0.96 11.84
N LEU A 76 -1.02 0.05 11.17
CA LEU A 76 0.33 0.34 10.68
C LEU A 76 0.34 0.83 9.23
N VAL A 77 -0.71 0.49 8.50
CA VAL A 77 -0.89 0.88 7.09
C VAL A 77 -2.31 1.41 6.95
N GLU A 78 -2.46 2.46 6.15
CA GLU A 78 -3.80 2.94 5.81
C GLU A 78 -3.99 2.93 4.29
N ILE A 79 -5.24 2.74 3.87
CA ILE A 79 -5.62 2.88 2.47
C ILE A 79 -6.08 4.33 2.31
N ARG A 80 -5.47 5.05 1.38
CA ARG A 80 -5.83 6.45 1.16
C ARG A 80 -7.25 6.55 0.66
N SER A 81 -7.92 7.65 1.01
CA SER A 81 -9.27 7.94 0.52
C SER A 81 -9.24 8.17 -1.00
N ALA A 82 -10.43 8.14 -1.60
CA ALA A 82 -10.55 8.45 -3.03
C ALA A 82 -10.04 9.86 -3.31
N ALA A 83 -10.38 10.84 -2.44
CA ALA A 83 -9.93 12.22 -2.61
C ALA A 83 -8.40 12.32 -2.58
N ASP A 84 -7.74 11.53 -1.76
CA ASP A 84 -6.29 11.54 -1.64
C ASP A 84 -5.59 10.67 -2.67
N SER A 85 -6.35 9.93 -3.48
CA SER A 85 -5.82 9.05 -4.53
C SER A 85 -6.08 9.60 -5.93
N LEU A 86 -6.51 10.85 -6.05
CA LEU A 86 -6.80 11.46 -7.36
C LEU A 86 -5.58 11.55 -8.26
N ASP A 87 -4.39 11.58 -7.70
CA ASP A 87 -3.15 11.57 -8.48
C ASP A 87 -3.01 10.30 -9.34
N LEU A 88 -3.72 9.23 -8.98
CA LEU A 88 -3.72 7.98 -9.73
C LEU A 88 -4.69 8.00 -10.91
N VAL A 89 -5.53 9.03 -11.02
CA VAL A 89 -6.52 9.15 -12.08
C VAL A 89 -5.93 9.99 -13.21
N THR A 90 -6.16 9.59 -14.47
CA THR A 90 -5.65 10.35 -15.61
C THR A 90 -6.38 11.68 -15.76
N ALA A 91 -5.70 12.66 -16.37
CA ALA A 91 -6.32 13.96 -16.61
C ALA A 91 -7.59 13.87 -17.46
N PRO A 92 -7.62 13.07 -18.56
CA PRO A 92 -8.87 12.91 -19.31
C PRO A 92 -10.02 12.33 -18.49
N ALA A 93 -9.73 11.39 -17.60
CA ALA A 93 -10.76 10.80 -16.75
C ALA A 93 -11.29 11.82 -15.74
N LEU A 94 -10.43 12.67 -15.18
CA LEU A 94 -10.85 13.75 -14.28
C LEU A 94 -11.72 14.77 -15.02
N ARG A 95 -11.33 15.15 -16.23
CA ARG A 95 -12.13 16.09 -17.03
C ARG A 95 -13.51 15.54 -17.31
N LYS A 96 -13.59 14.28 -17.68
CA LYS A 96 -14.88 13.64 -17.95
C LYS A 96 -15.78 13.65 -16.70
N ALA A 97 -15.22 13.26 -15.57
CA ALA A 97 -15.98 13.21 -14.33
C ALA A 97 -16.48 14.59 -13.93
N LEU A 98 -15.64 15.62 -14.06
CA LEU A 98 -16.01 16.99 -13.72
C LEU A 98 -17.06 17.52 -14.70
N LYS A 99 -16.91 17.23 -15.98
CA LYS A 99 -17.89 17.64 -16.98
C LYS A 99 -19.25 16.98 -16.69
N ASP A 100 -19.25 15.70 -16.37
CA ASP A 100 -20.47 14.98 -16.03
C ASP A 100 -21.13 15.55 -14.78
N ALA A 101 -20.35 16.18 -13.90
CA ALA A 101 -20.85 16.83 -12.69
C ALA A 101 -21.24 18.30 -12.92
N GLY A 102 -21.18 18.76 -14.18
CA GLY A 102 -21.62 20.11 -14.53
C GLY A 102 -20.54 21.19 -14.46
N VAL A 103 -19.28 20.81 -14.32
CA VAL A 103 -18.17 21.76 -14.29
C VAL A 103 -17.69 22.05 -15.70
N ASN A 104 -17.59 23.33 -16.06
CA ASN A 104 -17.18 23.76 -17.41
C ASN A 104 -15.81 24.45 -17.36
N GLY A 105 -15.28 24.75 -18.56
CA GLY A 105 -14.03 25.50 -18.68
C GLY A 105 -12.78 24.69 -18.37
N LEU A 106 -12.80 23.40 -18.65
CA LEU A 106 -11.73 22.49 -18.25
C LEU A 106 -10.67 22.23 -19.33
N SER A 107 -10.84 22.79 -20.54
CA SER A 107 -10.01 22.42 -21.68
C SER A 107 -8.53 22.73 -21.49
N SER A 108 -8.21 23.80 -20.75
CA SER A 108 -6.83 24.20 -20.50
C SER A 108 -6.36 23.90 -19.09
N ALA A 109 -7.19 23.24 -18.28
CA ALA A 109 -6.84 22.95 -16.90
C ALA A 109 -5.76 21.87 -16.83
N LYS A 110 -4.78 22.09 -15.97
CA LYS A 110 -3.72 21.12 -15.70
C LYS A 110 -4.23 20.09 -14.70
N LYS A 111 -3.52 18.94 -14.60
CA LYS A 111 -3.93 17.88 -13.70
C LYS A 111 -4.10 18.36 -12.26
N ALA A 112 -3.21 19.21 -11.77
CA ALA A 112 -3.31 19.76 -10.40
C ALA A 112 -4.62 20.51 -10.21
N ASP A 113 -5.02 21.32 -11.20
CA ASP A 113 -6.28 22.06 -11.15
C ASP A 113 -7.48 21.10 -11.19
N LEU A 114 -7.39 20.07 -12.03
CA LEU A 114 -8.47 19.07 -12.14
C LEU A 114 -8.64 18.32 -10.82
N MET A 115 -7.57 17.97 -10.16
CA MET A 115 -7.63 17.31 -8.86
C MET A 115 -8.27 18.20 -7.80
N ARG A 116 -7.88 19.47 -7.78
CA ARG A 116 -8.47 20.45 -6.86
C ARG A 116 -9.98 20.61 -7.11
N LEU A 117 -10.35 20.77 -8.37
CA LEU A 117 -11.75 20.91 -8.74
C LEU A 117 -12.56 19.64 -8.39
N ALA A 118 -11.95 18.47 -8.54
CA ALA A 118 -12.60 17.22 -8.19
C ALA A 118 -12.91 17.18 -6.70
N ARG A 119 -11.96 17.61 -5.85
CA ARG A 119 -12.20 17.67 -4.41
C ARG A 119 -13.30 18.65 -4.05
N GLU A 120 -13.40 19.75 -4.78
CA GLU A 120 -14.39 20.80 -4.51
C GLU A 120 -15.78 20.44 -5.01
N HIS A 121 -15.88 19.78 -6.15
CA HIS A 121 -17.14 19.61 -6.88
C HIS A 121 -17.73 18.21 -6.90
N LEU A 122 -16.92 17.19 -6.67
CA LEU A 122 -17.41 15.82 -6.69
C LEU A 122 -17.83 15.38 -5.29
N SER A 123 -18.96 14.69 -5.21
CA SER A 123 -19.42 14.10 -3.95
C SER A 123 -18.53 12.90 -3.60
N PRO A 124 -18.59 12.42 -2.33
CA PRO A 124 -17.87 11.20 -1.98
C PRO A 124 -18.19 10.02 -2.89
N THR A 125 -19.45 9.83 -3.26
CA THR A 125 -19.84 8.76 -4.18
C THR A 125 -19.22 8.93 -5.56
N GLN A 126 -19.24 10.18 -6.08
CA GLN A 126 -18.64 10.47 -7.37
C GLN A 126 -17.13 10.24 -7.35
N LEU A 127 -16.47 10.61 -6.25
CA LEU A 127 -15.02 10.36 -6.10
C LEU A 127 -14.73 8.86 -6.08
N GLU A 128 -15.55 8.08 -5.38
CA GLU A 128 -15.39 6.62 -5.35
C GLU A 128 -15.50 6.02 -6.75
N ASP A 129 -16.41 6.54 -7.56
CA ASP A 129 -16.62 6.05 -8.93
C ASP A 129 -15.44 6.38 -9.84
N VAL A 130 -14.79 7.53 -9.62
CA VAL A 130 -13.70 8.02 -10.47
C VAL A 130 -12.38 7.38 -10.09
N VAL A 131 -12.20 7.00 -8.81
CA VAL A 131 -10.93 6.52 -8.28
C VAL A 131 -11.03 5.03 -7.94
N PRO A 132 -10.88 4.13 -8.93
CA PRO A 132 -10.96 2.69 -8.67
C PRO A 132 -9.72 2.14 -7.98
N VAL A 133 -8.61 2.87 -8.03
CA VAL A 133 -7.33 2.44 -7.47
C VAL A 133 -6.98 3.35 -6.30
N ARG A 134 -6.61 2.76 -5.16
CA ARG A 134 -6.20 3.49 -3.97
C ARG A 134 -4.77 3.16 -3.64
N SER A 135 -4.02 4.13 -3.14
CA SER A 135 -2.67 3.87 -2.68
C SER A 135 -2.67 3.51 -1.21
N TYR A 136 -1.66 2.76 -0.81
CA TYR A 136 -1.40 2.47 0.59
C TYR A 136 -0.36 3.44 1.11
N LYS A 137 -0.42 3.70 2.40
CA LYS A 137 0.49 4.63 3.06
C LYS A 137 0.79 4.11 4.46
N LEU A 138 2.02 4.30 4.91
CA LEU A 138 2.35 3.99 6.30
C LEU A 138 1.71 5.03 7.22
N THR A 139 1.18 4.55 8.33
CA THR A 139 0.79 5.43 9.43
C THR A 139 2.04 5.84 10.20
N THR A 140 1.90 6.75 11.15
CA THR A 140 3.01 7.11 12.05
C THR A 140 3.52 5.87 12.77
N ALA A 141 2.62 5.00 13.24
CA ALA A 141 2.99 3.76 13.90
C ALA A 141 3.72 2.80 12.95
N GLY A 142 3.26 2.70 11.70
CA GLY A 142 3.92 1.86 10.71
C GLY A 142 5.32 2.35 10.39
N ARG A 143 5.49 3.65 10.26
CA ARG A 143 6.81 4.25 10.02
C ARG A 143 7.73 3.97 11.20
N ALA A 144 7.23 4.12 12.42
CA ALA A 144 8.03 3.88 13.62
C ALA A 144 8.50 2.42 13.69
N LEU A 145 7.61 1.49 13.35
CA LEU A 145 7.98 0.08 13.36
C LEU A 145 9.04 -0.23 12.30
N LEU A 146 8.86 0.30 11.10
CA LEU A 146 9.85 0.13 10.03
C LEU A 146 11.21 0.68 10.45
N ASP A 147 11.22 1.89 11.01
CA ASP A 147 12.46 2.56 11.41
C ASP A 147 13.16 1.85 12.58
N ALA A 148 12.41 1.07 13.35
CA ALA A 148 12.97 0.31 14.45
C ALA A 148 13.72 -0.93 13.98
N HIS A 149 13.58 -1.34 12.71
CA HIS A 149 14.14 -2.60 12.21
C HIS A 149 14.93 -2.41 10.91
N PRO A 150 15.92 -1.49 10.89
CA PRO A 150 16.73 -1.29 9.68
C PRO A 150 17.56 -2.53 9.33
N GLU A 151 17.86 -3.38 10.32
CA GLU A 151 18.62 -4.61 10.07
C GLU A 151 17.87 -5.56 9.15
N VAL A 152 16.54 -5.55 9.18
CA VAL A 152 15.73 -6.41 8.30
C VAL A 152 15.86 -5.94 6.86
N VAL A 153 15.73 -4.64 6.64
CA VAL A 153 15.86 -4.07 5.29
C VAL A 153 17.27 -4.33 4.74
N ALA A 154 18.29 -4.22 5.61
CA ALA A 154 19.67 -4.46 5.20
C ALA A 154 19.91 -5.91 4.75
N LYS A 155 19.13 -6.85 5.27
CA LYS A 155 19.22 -8.26 4.89
C LYS A 155 18.44 -8.59 3.62
N HIS A 156 17.59 -7.68 3.15
CA HIS A 156 16.79 -7.96 1.97
C HIS A 156 17.72 -8.15 0.76
N PRO A 157 17.54 -9.25 0.00
CA PRO A 157 18.42 -9.49 -1.15
C PRO A 157 18.32 -8.36 -2.16
N LYS A 158 19.49 -7.86 -2.56
CA LYS A 158 19.54 -6.80 -3.56
C LYS A 158 19.42 -7.42 -4.94
N LYS A 159 18.74 -6.69 -5.81
CA LYS A 159 18.61 -7.10 -7.19
C LYS A 159 19.91 -6.76 -7.92
N ASP A 160 20.46 -7.72 -8.63
CA ASP A 160 21.69 -7.52 -9.40
C ASP A 160 21.44 -6.73 -10.68
#